data_80da538df94798faaa9add4b43c93dc4
#
_entry.id   80da538df94798faaa9add4b43c93dc4
#
_cell.length_a   1.000
_cell.length_b   1.000
_cell.length_c   1.000
_cell.angle_alpha   90.00
_cell.angle_beta   90.00
_cell.angle_gamma   90.00
#
_symmetry.space_group_name_H-M   'P 1'
#
loop_
_entity.id
_entity.type
_entity.pdbx_description
1 polymer ?
#
loop_
_entity_poly.entity_id
_entity_poly.type
_entity_poly.pdbx_seq_one_letter_code
_entity_poly.pdbx_strand_id
1 'polypeptide(L)'
;MQKVSEIYRLRKAGLLDDAYEIAFELYNQDEHDEDVKKALAWVLVSLCKKKIEDNDIVSAEEKFRFLDSLGMKGGDKYADVLVSNIDYYRQRLSVWGKLDRMSKAGRERDAYVEAKSLASSDLSNDNAVTYGWIIYRLLKKEISAVSVTEMNEIISGYLSLPLERPSLLHSQILFVVEKYVQHKGHESFGFLQFFKKWDARNLRDEDFRKETIEIAGRNVTSRSLAARVLSSCVNDVRRTKDKADIEWLSNVFDEFSQKIDDRWSSRERAILYLLSEKKQEASQIYRQQLKMPNPEYYLWYEAACCESDMTIRAGLLSKALTLKNNEEYLGNVRLAMADTLLKLESPDAAAIELGKYHKLYESHQWKPKVRYNELVSKLEASGVSLGNPNRDNTDLYRRYLPKSLEYVYSDLPFEHAVVDNVNESKQLFHVISVSGKTSIVYYKDTELRPNVGDILNLKYLQHNHKQTGAVSWRAIALSKDSSGGTYGLKKEMTSCHLKVLRGKNGLYGFVTEGCFSAYVPASLLGKNGITSESCGLYEVSAVAVLSGFPSKWIVVDFLAPLRFLS
;
A
#
# COMPACT_ATOMS: atom_id res chain seq x y z
N MET A 1 -17.43 -45.30 -49.62
CA MET A 1 -18.08 -44.57 -48.51
C MET A 1 -18.21 -45.38 -47.21
N GLN A 2 -18.80 -46.59 -47.20
CA GLN A 2 -18.96 -47.38 -45.96
C GLN A 2 -17.63 -47.66 -45.23
N LYS A 3 -16.56 -48.02 -45.94
CA LYS A 3 -15.24 -48.30 -45.35
C LYS A 3 -14.54 -47.06 -44.78
N VAL A 4 -14.70 -45.87 -45.40
CA VAL A 4 -14.12 -44.62 -44.88
C VAL A 4 -14.82 -44.20 -43.58
N SER A 5 -16.13 -44.35 -43.46
CA SER A 5 -16.85 -44.06 -42.21
C SER A 5 -16.47 -45.02 -41.09
N GLU A 6 -16.10 -46.27 -41.39
CA GLU A 6 -15.60 -47.25 -40.45
C GLU A 6 -14.22 -46.82 -39.88
N ILE A 7 -13.31 -46.29 -40.70
CA ILE A 7 -12.02 -45.76 -40.24
C ILE A 7 -12.24 -44.68 -39.20
N TYR A 8 -13.15 -43.70 -39.48
CA TYR A 8 -13.44 -42.63 -38.51
C TYR A 8 -14.10 -43.15 -37.23
N ARG A 9 -14.92 -44.20 -37.31
CA ARG A 9 -15.54 -44.83 -36.15
C ARG A 9 -14.50 -45.50 -35.25
N LEU A 10 -13.60 -46.31 -35.81
CA LEU A 10 -12.52 -46.98 -35.10
C LEU A 10 -11.55 -45.98 -34.47
N ARG A 11 -11.18 -44.95 -35.24
CA ARG A 11 -10.33 -43.87 -34.69
C ARG A 11 -10.97 -43.19 -33.47
N LYS A 12 -12.26 -42.84 -33.54
CA LYS A 12 -12.98 -42.25 -32.39
C LYS A 12 -13.12 -43.19 -31.21
N ALA A 13 -13.18 -44.49 -31.46
CA ALA A 13 -13.20 -45.52 -30.42
C ALA A 13 -11.81 -45.81 -29.81
N GLY A 14 -10.74 -45.16 -30.30
CA GLY A 14 -9.37 -45.37 -29.81
C GLY A 14 -8.68 -46.65 -30.38
N LEU A 15 -9.36 -47.38 -31.28
CA LEU A 15 -8.83 -48.56 -31.99
C LEU A 15 -7.97 -48.11 -33.16
N LEU A 16 -6.80 -47.50 -32.84
CA LEU A 16 -6.01 -46.79 -33.85
C LEU A 16 -5.25 -47.72 -34.78
N ASP A 17 -4.84 -48.86 -34.34
CA ASP A 17 -4.11 -49.83 -35.14
C ASP A 17 -5.06 -50.47 -36.20
N ASP A 18 -6.26 -50.88 -35.78
CA ASP A 18 -7.29 -51.40 -36.70
C ASP A 18 -7.72 -50.32 -37.71
N ALA A 19 -7.89 -49.07 -37.27
CA ALA A 19 -8.21 -47.96 -38.15
C ALA A 19 -7.07 -47.70 -39.15
N TYR A 20 -5.82 -47.86 -38.76
CA TYR A 20 -4.66 -47.71 -39.62
C TYR A 20 -4.58 -48.79 -40.68
N GLU A 21 -4.75 -50.05 -40.32
CA GLU A 21 -4.73 -51.19 -41.27
C GLU A 21 -5.76 -50.99 -42.38
N ILE A 22 -7.01 -50.70 -42.03
CA ILE A 22 -8.07 -50.48 -43.01
C ILE A 22 -7.78 -49.24 -43.90
N ALA A 23 -7.33 -48.15 -43.29
CA ALA A 23 -7.03 -46.92 -44.01
C ALA A 23 -5.85 -47.10 -44.97
N PHE A 24 -4.81 -47.81 -44.54
CA PHE A 24 -3.61 -48.07 -45.31
C PHE A 24 -3.87 -49.04 -46.47
N GLU A 25 -4.68 -50.11 -46.27
CA GLU A 25 -5.12 -51.01 -47.34
C GLU A 25 -5.90 -50.25 -48.42
N LEU A 26 -6.83 -49.37 -48.04
CA LEU A 26 -7.60 -48.59 -49.00
C LEU A 26 -6.72 -47.59 -49.76
N TYR A 27 -5.79 -46.96 -49.08
CA TYR A 27 -4.82 -46.06 -49.69
C TYR A 27 -3.95 -46.77 -50.74
N ASN A 28 -3.48 -47.98 -50.43
CA ASN A 28 -2.70 -48.79 -51.37
C ASN A 28 -3.54 -49.27 -52.59
N GLN A 29 -4.89 -49.34 -52.50
CA GLN A 29 -5.77 -49.65 -53.59
C GLN A 29 -5.99 -48.44 -54.51
N ASP A 30 -6.08 -47.26 -53.96
CA ASP A 30 -6.19 -45.99 -54.69
C ASP A 30 -5.58 -44.84 -53.92
N GLU A 31 -4.34 -44.54 -54.23
CA GLU A 31 -3.57 -43.45 -53.59
C GLU A 31 -4.04 -42.04 -53.97
N HIS A 32 -4.96 -41.94 -54.96
CA HIS A 32 -5.51 -40.66 -55.40
C HIS A 32 -6.87 -40.35 -54.78
N ASP A 33 -7.50 -41.28 -54.06
CA ASP A 33 -8.76 -41.04 -53.38
C ASP A 33 -8.55 -40.06 -52.19
N GLU A 34 -9.00 -38.82 -52.34
CA GLU A 34 -8.83 -37.74 -51.36
C GLU A 34 -9.57 -38.02 -50.04
N ASP A 35 -10.69 -38.75 -50.06
CA ASP A 35 -11.42 -39.08 -48.82
C ASP A 35 -10.66 -40.15 -48.00
N VAL A 36 -10.04 -41.11 -48.70
CA VAL A 36 -9.17 -42.12 -48.08
C VAL A 36 -7.90 -41.48 -47.54
N LYS A 37 -7.26 -40.57 -48.30
CA LYS A 37 -6.10 -39.81 -47.85
C LYS A 37 -6.41 -39.02 -46.57
N LYS A 38 -7.52 -38.29 -46.55
CA LYS A 38 -7.95 -37.53 -45.35
C LYS A 38 -8.19 -38.43 -44.16
N ALA A 39 -8.85 -39.58 -44.36
CA ALA A 39 -9.10 -40.54 -43.30
C ALA A 39 -7.79 -41.13 -42.73
N LEU A 40 -6.86 -41.54 -43.63
CA LEU A 40 -5.53 -42.04 -43.24
C LEU A 40 -4.72 -40.98 -42.50
N ALA A 41 -4.73 -39.74 -43.00
CA ALA A 41 -4.03 -38.63 -42.35
C ALA A 41 -4.56 -38.37 -40.91
N TRP A 42 -5.86 -38.41 -40.69
CA TRP A 42 -6.45 -38.30 -39.35
C TRP A 42 -6.07 -39.46 -38.44
N VAL A 43 -5.96 -40.68 -38.95
CA VAL A 43 -5.48 -41.84 -38.13
C VAL A 43 -4.01 -41.67 -37.79
N LEU A 44 -3.17 -41.28 -38.73
CA LEU A 44 -1.75 -41.02 -38.50
C LEU A 44 -1.52 -39.89 -37.49
N VAL A 45 -2.29 -38.78 -37.55
CA VAL A 45 -2.28 -37.74 -36.53
C VAL A 45 -2.58 -38.33 -35.14
N SER A 46 -3.60 -39.20 -35.04
CA SER A 46 -3.96 -39.81 -33.77
C SER A 46 -2.90 -40.79 -33.25
N LEU A 47 -2.26 -41.55 -34.17
CA LEU A 47 -1.12 -42.41 -33.82
C LEU A 47 0.11 -41.62 -33.41
N CYS A 48 0.48 -40.55 -34.10
CA CYS A 48 1.56 -39.65 -33.70
C CYS A 48 1.31 -39.12 -32.27
N LYS A 49 0.07 -38.68 -32.00
CA LYS A 49 -0.33 -38.22 -30.69
C LYS A 49 -0.06 -39.27 -29.60
N LYS A 50 -0.63 -40.47 -29.78
CA LYS A 50 -0.49 -41.59 -28.83
C LYS A 50 0.97 -41.97 -28.59
N LYS A 51 1.76 -42.11 -29.67
CA LYS A 51 3.19 -42.48 -29.58
C LYS A 51 4.01 -41.42 -28.84
N ILE A 52 3.71 -40.12 -29.03
CA ILE A 52 4.36 -39.05 -28.27
C ILE A 52 3.95 -39.11 -26.80
N GLU A 53 2.69 -39.37 -26.48
CA GLU A 53 2.20 -39.52 -25.08
C GLU A 53 2.86 -40.72 -24.38
N ASP A 54 3.04 -41.81 -25.13
CA ASP A 54 3.74 -43.04 -24.65
C ASP A 54 5.29 -42.87 -24.64
N ASN A 55 5.82 -41.68 -24.97
CA ASN A 55 7.26 -41.38 -25.10
C ASN A 55 8.02 -42.23 -26.13
N ASP A 56 7.30 -42.86 -27.09
CA ASP A 56 7.84 -43.63 -28.23
C ASP A 56 8.08 -42.66 -29.41
N ILE A 57 9.10 -41.84 -29.33
CA ILE A 57 9.38 -40.78 -30.29
C ILE A 57 9.80 -41.34 -31.66
N VAL A 58 10.55 -42.44 -31.65
CA VAL A 58 11.03 -43.08 -32.91
C VAL A 58 9.84 -43.52 -33.77
N SER A 59 8.90 -44.25 -33.20
CA SER A 59 7.68 -44.66 -33.90
C SER A 59 6.81 -43.45 -34.27
N ALA A 60 6.77 -42.40 -33.46
CA ALA A 60 6.05 -41.18 -33.79
C ALA A 60 6.65 -40.47 -35.02
N GLU A 61 7.98 -40.39 -35.11
CA GLU A 61 8.69 -39.82 -36.28
C GLU A 61 8.48 -40.63 -37.56
N GLU A 62 8.45 -41.95 -37.46
CA GLU A 62 8.14 -42.81 -38.62
C GLU A 62 6.73 -42.58 -39.13
N LYS A 63 5.73 -42.58 -38.27
CA LYS A 63 4.34 -42.31 -38.63
C LYS A 63 4.16 -40.90 -39.18
N PHE A 64 4.89 -39.93 -38.59
CA PHE A 64 4.84 -38.55 -39.07
C PHE A 64 5.44 -38.38 -40.48
N ARG A 65 6.59 -39.01 -40.74
CA ARG A 65 7.18 -38.96 -42.10
C ARG A 65 6.19 -39.45 -43.16
N PHE A 66 5.44 -40.51 -42.88
CA PHE A 66 4.42 -40.99 -43.79
C PHE A 66 3.24 -40.00 -43.89
N LEU A 67 2.77 -39.46 -42.78
CA LEU A 67 1.74 -38.40 -42.73
C LEU A 67 2.14 -37.18 -43.59
N ASP A 68 3.37 -36.73 -43.47
CA ASP A 68 3.90 -35.58 -44.20
C ASP A 68 4.00 -35.86 -45.70
N SER A 69 4.33 -37.11 -46.10
CA SER A 69 4.39 -37.53 -47.49
C SER A 69 3.04 -37.54 -48.18
N LEU A 70 1.91 -37.58 -47.47
CA LEU A 70 0.57 -37.51 -48.06
C LEU A 70 0.25 -36.12 -48.67
N GLY A 71 1.05 -35.09 -48.32
CA GLY A 71 0.95 -33.76 -48.94
C GLY A 71 -0.41 -33.06 -48.74
N MET A 72 -1.02 -33.23 -47.56
CA MET A 72 -2.36 -32.70 -47.26
C MET A 72 -2.40 -31.19 -47.41
N LYS A 73 -3.45 -30.67 -48.08
CA LYS A 73 -3.67 -29.23 -48.28
C LYS A 73 -4.99 -28.81 -47.64
N GLY A 74 -5.05 -27.56 -47.20
CA GLY A 74 -6.28 -26.91 -46.77
C GLY A 74 -7.25 -26.68 -47.92
N GLY A 75 -8.47 -26.30 -47.64
CA GLY A 75 -9.49 -26.02 -48.65
C GLY A 75 -10.92 -26.05 -48.12
N ASP A 76 -11.13 -26.69 -46.98
CA ASP A 76 -12.36 -26.64 -46.21
C ASP A 76 -12.04 -26.66 -44.71
N LYS A 77 -13.03 -26.31 -43.88
CA LYS A 77 -12.86 -26.23 -42.42
C LYS A 77 -12.24 -27.50 -41.80
N TYR A 78 -12.53 -28.68 -42.33
CA TYR A 78 -12.00 -29.94 -41.77
C TYR A 78 -10.58 -30.22 -42.25
N ALA A 79 -10.27 -29.90 -43.52
CA ALA A 79 -8.93 -29.97 -44.05
C ALA A 79 -8.00 -28.97 -43.39
N ASP A 80 -8.45 -27.74 -43.09
CA ASP A 80 -7.68 -26.73 -42.40
C ASP A 80 -7.32 -27.17 -40.97
N VAL A 81 -8.25 -27.80 -40.25
CA VAL A 81 -7.98 -28.39 -38.95
C VAL A 81 -6.96 -29.53 -39.01
N LEU A 82 -7.03 -30.38 -40.05
CA LEU A 82 -6.06 -31.45 -40.27
C LEU A 82 -4.68 -30.89 -40.55
N VAL A 83 -4.54 -29.91 -41.43
CA VAL A 83 -3.26 -29.26 -41.75
C VAL A 83 -2.68 -28.60 -40.48
N SER A 84 -3.50 -27.91 -39.71
CA SER A 84 -3.05 -27.33 -38.45
C SER A 84 -2.51 -28.38 -37.45
N ASN A 85 -3.11 -29.58 -37.41
CA ASN A 85 -2.58 -30.69 -36.60
C ASN A 85 -1.27 -31.23 -37.16
N ILE A 86 -1.15 -31.35 -38.48
CA ILE A 86 0.10 -31.79 -39.12
C ILE A 86 1.24 -30.83 -38.77
N ASP A 87 1.00 -29.50 -38.92
CA ASP A 87 1.99 -28.47 -38.57
C ASP A 87 2.38 -28.50 -37.10
N TYR A 88 1.39 -28.71 -36.21
CA TYR A 88 1.65 -28.87 -34.77
C TYR A 88 2.60 -30.06 -34.49
N TYR A 89 2.36 -31.24 -35.14
CA TYR A 89 3.23 -32.40 -34.91
C TYR A 89 4.58 -32.27 -35.62
N ARG A 90 4.64 -31.59 -36.79
CA ARG A 90 5.91 -31.24 -37.44
C ARG A 90 6.81 -30.46 -36.53
N GLN A 91 6.27 -29.42 -35.92
CA GLN A 91 7.02 -28.61 -34.94
C GLN A 91 7.41 -29.44 -33.72
N ARG A 92 6.49 -30.25 -33.19
CA ARG A 92 6.74 -31.05 -31.97
C ARG A 92 7.78 -32.16 -32.17
N LEU A 93 7.91 -32.71 -33.35
CA LEU A 93 8.92 -33.75 -33.66
C LEU A 93 10.24 -33.18 -34.24
N SER A 94 10.31 -31.88 -34.48
CA SER A 94 11.55 -31.20 -34.87
C SER A 94 12.63 -31.26 -33.78
N VAL A 95 13.83 -30.85 -34.12
CA VAL A 95 14.94 -30.68 -33.16
C VAL A 95 14.51 -29.76 -31.99
N TRP A 96 13.84 -28.66 -32.30
CA TRP A 96 13.29 -27.74 -31.30
C TRP A 96 12.23 -28.40 -30.43
N GLY A 97 11.36 -29.23 -30.98
CA GLY A 97 10.40 -30.02 -30.23
C GLY A 97 11.07 -31.04 -29.30
N LYS A 98 12.20 -31.65 -29.70
CA LYS A 98 13.02 -32.49 -28.83
C LYS A 98 13.58 -31.68 -27.64
N LEU A 99 14.11 -30.48 -27.87
CA LEU A 99 14.64 -29.61 -26.83
C LEU A 99 13.55 -29.16 -25.86
N ASP A 100 12.35 -28.83 -26.36
CA ASP A 100 11.19 -28.52 -25.52
C ASP A 100 10.81 -29.69 -24.59
N ARG A 101 10.78 -30.92 -25.13
CA ARG A 101 10.53 -32.13 -24.31
C ARG A 101 11.62 -32.36 -23.27
N MET A 102 12.91 -32.21 -23.64
CA MET A 102 14.02 -32.30 -22.70
C MET A 102 13.86 -31.32 -21.54
N SER A 103 13.55 -30.08 -21.85
CA SER A 103 13.31 -29.03 -20.86
C SER A 103 12.11 -29.37 -19.93
N LYS A 104 11.02 -29.94 -20.47
CA LYS A 104 9.85 -30.39 -19.70
C LYS A 104 10.14 -31.63 -18.85
N ALA A 105 11.08 -32.47 -19.26
CA ALA A 105 11.52 -33.69 -18.55
C ALA A 105 12.55 -33.42 -17.44
N GLY A 106 12.81 -32.16 -17.10
CA GLY A 106 13.71 -31.81 -16.00
C GLY A 106 15.18 -31.63 -16.40
N ARG A 107 15.47 -31.53 -17.71
CA ARG A 107 16.80 -31.31 -18.28
C ARG A 107 16.91 -29.90 -18.89
N GLU A 108 16.49 -28.88 -18.14
CA GLU A 108 16.36 -27.51 -18.64
C GLU A 108 17.70 -26.91 -19.03
N ARG A 109 18.76 -27.20 -18.27
CA ARG A 109 20.11 -26.71 -18.53
C ARG A 109 20.68 -27.28 -19.84
N ASP A 110 20.56 -28.57 -20.04
CA ASP A 110 21.03 -29.24 -21.27
C ASP A 110 20.26 -28.69 -22.49
N ALA A 111 18.93 -28.61 -22.37
CA ALA A 111 18.08 -28.08 -23.42
C ALA A 111 18.42 -26.63 -23.76
N TYR A 112 18.74 -25.80 -22.77
CA TYR A 112 19.15 -24.40 -22.97
C TYR A 112 20.48 -24.30 -23.72
N VAL A 113 21.48 -25.08 -23.34
CA VAL A 113 22.80 -25.06 -23.98
C VAL A 113 22.71 -25.46 -25.45
N GLU A 114 21.99 -26.56 -25.75
CA GLU A 114 21.77 -27.00 -27.12
C GLU A 114 20.93 -25.97 -27.92
N ALA A 115 19.85 -25.43 -27.34
CA ALA A 115 19.02 -24.41 -27.96
C ALA A 115 19.80 -23.12 -28.27
N LYS A 116 20.67 -22.67 -27.34
CA LYS A 116 21.53 -21.50 -27.55
C LYS A 116 22.47 -21.67 -28.74
N SER A 117 23.05 -22.87 -28.91
CA SER A 117 23.89 -23.21 -30.05
C SER A 117 23.08 -23.22 -31.36
N LEU A 118 21.91 -23.87 -31.36
CA LEU A 118 21.05 -24.01 -32.53
C LEU A 118 20.48 -22.66 -32.98
N ALA A 119 20.14 -21.78 -32.04
CA ALA A 119 19.59 -20.46 -32.33
C ALA A 119 20.51 -19.57 -33.19
N SER A 120 21.81 -19.85 -33.22
CA SER A 120 22.77 -19.13 -34.05
C SER A 120 22.62 -19.41 -35.54
N SER A 121 21.98 -20.52 -35.92
CA SER A 121 21.86 -20.98 -37.30
C SER A 121 20.42 -21.18 -37.79
N ASP A 122 19.49 -21.44 -36.86
CA ASP A 122 18.08 -21.76 -37.17
C ASP A 122 17.14 -21.10 -36.12
N LEU A 123 16.81 -19.84 -36.32
CA LEU A 123 15.91 -19.09 -35.45
C LEU A 123 14.73 -18.50 -36.24
N SER A 124 13.75 -19.34 -36.55
CA SER A 124 12.43 -18.87 -37.01
C SER A 124 11.62 -18.30 -35.83
N ASN A 125 10.54 -17.58 -36.10
CA ASN A 125 9.66 -17.04 -35.06
C ASN A 125 9.11 -18.15 -34.13
N ASP A 126 8.70 -19.29 -34.66
CA ASP A 126 8.17 -20.42 -33.90
C ASP A 126 9.26 -21.04 -33.00
N ASN A 127 10.48 -21.17 -33.54
CA ASN A 127 11.62 -21.66 -32.80
C ASN A 127 12.04 -20.70 -31.70
N ALA A 128 11.93 -19.38 -31.93
CA ALA A 128 12.18 -18.35 -30.93
C ALA A 128 11.19 -18.46 -29.74
N VAL A 129 9.91 -18.76 -29.98
CA VAL A 129 8.93 -19.00 -28.92
C VAL A 129 9.32 -20.22 -28.09
N THR A 130 9.69 -21.34 -28.76
CA THR A 130 10.14 -22.55 -28.08
C THR A 130 11.39 -22.28 -27.23
N TYR A 131 12.37 -21.56 -27.76
CA TYR A 131 13.58 -21.18 -27.04
C TYR A 131 13.25 -20.29 -25.84
N GLY A 132 12.37 -19.32 -25.97
CA GLY A 132 11.92 -18.49 -24.87
C GLY A 132 11.28 -19.29 -23.72
N TRP A 133 10.49 -20.33 -24.04
CA TRP A 133 9.93 -21.22 -23.03
C TRP A 133 11.00 -22.10 -22.36
N ILE A 134 12.04 -22.52 -23.06
CA ILE A 134 13.18 -23.24 -22.48
C ILE A 134 13.92 -22.31 -21.49
N ILE A 135 14.18 -21.06 -21.89
CA ILE A 135 14.77 -20.03 -21.01
C ILE A 135 13.94 -19.85 -19.74
N TYR A 136 12.62 -19.69 -19.88
CA TYR A 136 11.71 -19.51 -18.74
C TYR A 136 11.83 -20.68 -17.75
N ARG A 137 11.78 -21.94 -18.24
CA ARG A 137 11.85 -23.12 -17.37
C ARG A 137 13.19 -23.22 -16.67
N LEU A 138 14.29 -22.96 -17.36
CA LEU A 138 15.63 -22.90 -16.77
C LEU A 138 15.66 -21.89 -15.63
N LEU A 139 15.29 -20.63 -15.90
CA LEU A 139 15.31 -19.58 -14.89
C LEU A 139 14.40 -19.88 -13.71
N LYS A 140 13.20 -20.42 -13.96
CA LYS A 140 12.27 -20.81 -12.90
C LYS A 140 12.81 -21.88 -11.97
N LYS A 141 13.51 -22.88 -12.52
CA LYS A 141 14.08 -24.00 -11.76
C LYS A 141 15.34 -23.59 -11.00
N GLU A 142 16.21 -22.86 -11.64
CA GLU A 142 17.54 -22.56 -11.13
C GLU A 142 17.70 -21.12 -10.58
N ILE A 143 16.58 -20.50 -10.22
CA ILE A 143 16.53 -19.09 -9.79
C ILE A 143 17.53 -18.75 -8.67
N SER A 144 17.80 -19.69 -7.76
CA SER A 144 18.73 -19.51 -6.64
C SER A 144 20.20 -19.76 -7.04
N ALA A 145 20.44 -20.57 -8.08
CA ALA A 145 21.76 -20.99 -8.52
C ALA A 145 22.39 -20.06 -9.56
N VAL A 146 21.57 -19.44 -10.42
CA VAL A 146 22.04 -18.53 -11.48
C VAL A 146 22.75 -17.34 -10.89
N SER A 147 23.97 -17.07 -11.39
CA SER A 147 24.73 -15.86 -11.04
C SER A 147 24.15 -14.61 -11.71
N VAL A 148 24.52 -13.41 -11.21
CA VAL A 148 24.05 -12.14 -11.80
C VAL A 148 24.56 -11.98 -13.24
N THR A 149 25.80 -12.36 -13.50
CA THR A 149 26.40 -12.31 -14.85
C THR A 149 25.64 -13.22 -15.80
N GLU A 150 25.39 -14.45 -15.41
CA GLU A 150 24.66 -15.43 -16.22
C GLU A 150 23.20 -14.98 -16.45
N MET A 151 22.52 -14.43 -15.42
CA MET A 151 21.18 -13.86 -15.57
C MET A 151 21.14 -12.76 -16.61
N ASN A 152 22.12 -11.84 -16.58
CA ASN A 152 22.20 -10.75 -17.55
C ASN A 152 22.41 -11.27 -18.98
N GLU A 153 23.26 -12.30 -19.17
CA GLU A 153 23.47 -12.93 -20.48
C GLU A 153 22.20 -13.60 -21.00
N ILE A 154 21.55 -14.43 -20.18
CA ILE A 154 20.31 -15.13 -20.55
C ILE A 154 19.22 -14.15 -20.93
N ILE A 155 19.00 -13.11 -20.09
CA ILE A 155 17.94 -12.11 -20.34
C ILE A 155 18.27 -11.23 -21.55
N SER A 156 19.52 -10.85 -21.77
CA SER A 156 19.91 -10.12 -22.98
C SER A 156 19.65 -10.95 -24.23
N GLY A 157 19.99 -12.25 -24.20
CA GLY A 157 19.65 -13.18 -25.28
C GLY A 157 18.14 -13.32 -25.49
N TYR A 158 17.35 -13.44 -24.42
CA TYR A 158 15.89 -13.48 -24.51
C TYR A 158 15.30 -12.21 -25.14
N LEU A 159 15.73 -11.04 -24.71
CA LEU A 159 15.20 -9.76 -25.20
C LEU A 159 15.50 -9.52 -26.69
N SER A 160 16.55 -10.17 -27.25
CA SER A 160 16.89 -10.10 -28.68
C SER A 160 16.09 -11.07 -29.56
N LEU A 161 15.31 -11.99 -28.96
CA LEU A 161 14.50 -12.96 -29.73
C LEU A 161 13.38 -12.25 -30.51
N PRO A 162 13.10 -12.68 -31.75
CA PRO A 162 11.99 -12.17 -32.57
C PRO A 162 10.64 -12.73 -32.08
N LEU A 163 10.21 -12.24 -30.90
CA LEU A 163 8.98 -12.67 -30.24
C LEU A 163 7.89 -11.64 -30.42
N GLU A 164 6.65 -12.11 -30.59
CA GLU A 164 5.48 -11.26 -30.49
C GLU A 164 5.30 -10.75 -29.07
N ARG A 165 5.02 -9.46 -28.92
CA ARG A 165 4.84 -8.76 -27.65
C ARG A 165 3.64 -7.82 -27.73
N PRO A 166 2.79 -7.74 -26.67
CA PRO A 166 2.84 -8.49 -25.41
C PRO A 166 2.46 -9.98 -25.57
N SER A 167 2.99 -10.85 -24.72
CA SER A 167 2.67 -12.27 -24.70
C SER A 167 2.73 -12.88 -23.30
N LEU A 168 2.10 -14.05 -23.10
CA LEU A 168 2.18 -14.77 -21.82
C LEU A 168 3.63 -15.11 -21.46
N LEU A 169 4.42 -15.59 -22.43
CA LEU A 169 5.84 -15.89 -22.20
C LEU A 169 6.59 -14.66 -21.70
N HIS A 170 6.32 -13.50 -22.29
CA HIS A 170 7.00 -12.26 -21.91
C HIS A 170 6.68 -11.87 -20.46
N SER A 171 5.41 -11.99 -20.03
CA SER A 171 5.01 -11.79 -18.64
C SER A 171 5.62 -12.81 -17.67
N GLN A 172 5.74 -14.08 -18.09
CA GLN A 172 6.36 -15.13 -17.27
C GLN A 172 7.86 -14.88 -17.06
N ILE A 173 8.58 -14.38 -18.06
CA ILE A 173 9.97 -13.96 -17.90
C ILE A 173 10.08 -12.79 -16.92
N LEU A 174 9.22 -11.76 -17.08
CA LEU A 174 9.17 -10.64 -16.14
C LEU A 174 8.95 -11.11 -14.69
N PHE A 175 8.02 -12.04 -14.49
CA PHE A 175 7.73 -12.64 -13.19
C PHE A 175 8.96 -13.35 -12.58
N VAL A 176 9.67 -14.15 -13.38
CA VAL A 176 10.85 -14.88 -12.89
C VAL A 176 11.98 -13.92 -12.55
N VAL A 177 12.22 -12.90 -13.37
CA VAL A 177 13.27 -11.90 -13.09
C VAL A 177 12.93 -11.08 -11.84
N GLU A 178 11.66 -10.71 -11.64
CA GLU A 178 11.21 -10.04 -10.41
C GLU A 178 11.46 -10.92 -9.17
N LYS A 179 11.15 -12.22 -9.25
CA LYS A 179 11.45 -13.21 -8.19
C LYS A 179 12.96 -13.35 -7.94
N TYR A 180 13.76 -13.33 -8.98
CA TYR A 180 15.23 -13.40 -8.86
C TYR A 180 15.76 -12.22 -8.04
N VAL A 181 15.29 -11.01 -8.33
CA VAL A 181 15.72 -9.80 -7.60
C VAL A 181 15.30 -9.86 -6.13
N GLN A 182 14.07 -10.35 -5.84
CA GLN A 182 13.64 -10.55 -4.46
C GLN A 182 14.52 -11.55 -3.71
N HIS A 183 15.05 -12.57 -4.40
CA HIS A 183 15.90 -13.60 -3.79
C HIS A 183 17.36 -13.14 -3.61
N LYS A 184 17.95 -12.48 -4.61
CA LYS A 184 19.36 -12.04 -4.62
C LYS A 184 19.59 -10.66 -4.01
N GLY A 185 18.54 -9.86 -3.88
CA GLY A 185 18.60 -8.46 -3.45
C GLY A 185 18.78 -7.48 -4.60
N HIS A 186 18.18 -6.30 -4.43
CA HIS A 186 18.19 -5.21 -5.41
C HIS A 186 19.59 -4.62 -5.67
N GLU A 187 20.55 -4.86 -4.78
CA GLU A 187 21.91 -4.34 -4.94
C GLU A 187 22.71 -5.06 -6.03
N SER A 188 22.34 -6.32 -6.31
CA SER A 188 23.08 -7.21 -7.20
C SER A 188 22.64 -7.13 -8.66
N PHE A 189 21.38 -6.78 -8.93
CA PHE A 189 20.80 -6.79 -10.27
C PHE A 189 20.03 -5.50 -10.54
N GLY A 190 20.38 -4.79 -11.62
CA GLY A 190 19.74 -3.55 -12.04
C GLY A 190 18.35 -3.80 -12.65
N PHE A 191 17.36 -4.10 -11.82
CA PHE A 191 16.01 -4.47 -12.27
C PHE A 191 15.33 -3.38 -13.09
N LEU A 192 15.47 -2.13 -12.71
CA LEU A 192 14.93 -0.99 -13.46
C LEU A 192 15.47 -0.93 -14.89
N GLN A 193 16.79 -1.13 -15.08
CA GLN A 193 17.39 -1.10 -16.41
C GLN A 193 16.93 -2.29 -17.26
N PHE A 194 16.72 -3.45 -16.66
CA PHE A 194 16.04 -4.57 -17.29
C PHE A 194 14.62 -4.20 -17.71
N PHE A 195 13.80 -3.64 -16.79
CA PHE A 195 12.41 -3.32 -17.06
C PHE A 195 12.24 -2.24 -18.14
N LYS A 196 13.17 -1.28 -18.22
CA LYS A 196 13.22 -0.32 -19.33
C LYS A 196 13.41 -0.99 -20.69
N LYS A 197 14.32 -1.98 -20.78
CA LYS A 197 14.55 -2.77 -22.01
C LYS A 197 13.41 -3.73 -22.31
N TRP A 198 12.75 -4.26 -21.27
CA TRP A 198 11.59 -5.13 -21.40
C TRP A 198 10.39 -4.36 -21.96
N ASP A 199 10.32 -3.07 -21.73
CA ASP A 199 9.29 -2.08 -22.12
C ASP A 199 7.94 -2.27 -21.40
N ALA A 200 7.63 -1.32 -20.53
CA ALA A 200 6.42 -1.33 -19.69
C ALA A 200 5.10 -1.48 -20.49
N ARG A 201 5.09 -1.07 -21.78
CA ARG A 201 3.93 -1.22 -22.67
C ARG A 201 3.61 -2.67 -23.03
N ASN A 202 4.52 -3.59 -22.74
CA ASN A 202 4.31 -5.04 -22.89
C ASN A 202 3.56 -5.68 -21.72
N LEU A 203 3.17 -4.90 -20.68
CA LEU A 203 2.28 -5.39 -19.63
C LEU A 203 0.90 -5.66 -20.22
N ARG A 204 0.39 -6.90 -20.03
CA ARG A 204 -0.94 -7.32 -20.45
C ARG A 204 -1.97 -6.93 -19.39
N ASP A 205 -3.23 -6.87 -19.73
CA ASP A 205 -4.31 -6.59 -18.78
C ASP A 205 -4.38 -7.62 -17.63
N GLU A 206 -3.99 -8.88 -17.91
CA GLU A 206 -3.89 -9.93 -16.89
C GLU A 206 -2.81 -9.62 -15.84
N ASP A 207 -1.72 -8.96 -16.23
CA ASP A 207 -0.60 -8.64 -15.33
C ASP A 207 -0.98 -7.60 -14.26
N PHE A 208 -2.11 -6.89 -14.45
CA PHE A 208 -2.70 -5.97 -13.47
C PHE A 208 -3.69 -6.64 -12.51
N ARG A 209 -4.08 -7.90 -12.75
CA ARG A 209 -5.03 -8.60 -11.89
C ARG A 209 -4.36 -9.13 -10.63
N LYS A 210 -5.07 -8.97 -9.51
CA LYS A 210 -4.68 -9.56 -8.23
C LYS A 210 -5.07 -11.04 -8.22
N GLU A 211 -4.19 -11.90 -7.76
CA GLU A 211 -4.48 -13.32 -7.60
C GLU A 211 -4.85 -13.61 -6.15
N THR A 212 -5.94 -14.32 -5.93
CA THR A 212 -6.30 -14.81 -4.60
C THR A 212 -6.01 -16.30 -4.55
N ILE A 213 -5.11 -16.68 -3.64
CA ILE A 213 -4.72 -18.07 -3.39
C ILE A 213 -5.11 -18.46 -1.97
N GLU A 214 -5.56 -19.68 -1.80
CA GLU A 214 -5.83 -20.22 -0.47
C GLU A 214 -4.53 -20.78 0.13
N ILE A 215 -4.13 -20.21 1.28
CA ILE A 215 -2.96 -20.67 2.04
C ILE A 215 -3.44 -21.05 3.45
N ALA A 216 -3.29 -22.31 3.80
CA ALA A 216 -3.69 -22.84 5.12
C ALA A 216 -5.14 -22.48 5.52
N GLY A 217 -6.09 -22.60 4.58
CA GLY A 217 -7.52 -22.30 4.79
C GLY A 217 -7.86 -20.80 4.86
N ARG A 218 -6.93 -19.93 4.45
CA ARG A 218 -7.15 -18.48 4.36
C ARG A 218 -6.94 -17.99 2.95
N ASN A 219 -7.89 -17.20 2.46
CA ASN A 219 -7.75 -16.51 1.18
C ASN A 219 -6.75 -15.36 1.34
N VAL A 220 -5.60 -15.47 0.68
CA VAL A 220 -4.56 -14.42 0.61
C VAL A 220 -4.56 -13.83 -0.78
N THR A 221 -4.87 -12.56 -0.88
CA THR A 221 -4.80 -11.83 -2.16
C THR A 221 -3.40 -11.25 -2.32
N SER A 222 -2.70 -11.70 -3.36
CA SER A 222 -1.39 -11.18 -3.73
C SER A 222 -1.52 -9.87 -4.52
N ARG A 223 -0.47 -9.06 -4.51
CA ARG A 223 -0.35 -7.93 -5.43
C ARG A 223 -0.23 -8.45 -6.88
N SER A 224 -0.76 -7.69 -7.83
CA SER A 224 -0.58 -7.97 -9.27
C SER A 224 0.90 -7.97 -9.66
N LEU A 225 1.23 -8.64 -10.77
CA LEU A 225 2.60 -8.65 -11.31
C LEU A 225 3.09 -7.22 -11.58
N ALA A 226 2.28 -6.41 -12.26
CA ALA A 226 2.59 -5.01 -12.55
C ALA A 226 2.93 -4.21 -11.28
N ALA A 227 2.12 -4.34 -10.22
CA ALA A 227 2.35 -3.64 -8.96
C ALA A 227 3.67 -4.06 -8.27
N ARG A 228 4.02 -5.36 -8.31
CA ARG A 228 5.29 -5.86 -7.74
C ARG A 228 6.50 -5.38 -8.53
N VAL A 229 6.41 -5.41 -9.85
CA VAL A 229 7.46 -4.94 -10.76
C VAL A 229 7.75 -3.45 -10.54
N LEU A 230 6.72 -2.62 -10.48
CA LEU A 230 6.87 -1.19 -10.19
C LEU A 230 7.48 -0.94 -8.80
N SER A 231 7.07 -1.74 -7.80
CA SER A 231 7.68 -1.70 -6.46
C SER A 231 9.19 -1.99 -6.50
N SER A 232 9.59 -3.00 -7.26
CA SER A 232 11.01 -3.34 -7.45
C SER A 232 11.79 -2.21 -8.14
N CYS A 233 11.19 -1.55 -9.14
CA CYS A 233 11.76 -0.36 -9.77
C CYS A 233 11.93 0.81 -8.79
N VAL A 234 10.93 1.05 -7.91
CA VAL A 234 11.01 2.10 -6.87
C VAL A 234 12.17 1.82 -5.90
N ASN A 235 12.41 0.56 -5.54
CA ASN A 235 13.55 0.21 -4.69
C ASN A 235 14.89 0.56 -5.36
N ASP A 236 15.00 0.33 -6.67
CA ASP A 236 16.21 0.70 -7.43
C ASP A 236 16.42 2.22 -7.46
N VAL A 237 15.40 3.03 -7.80
CA VAL A 237 15.53 4.49 -7.83
C VAL A 237 15.77 5.11 -6.45
N ARG A 238 15.25 4.51 -5.38
CA ARG A 238 15.56 4.94 -3.99
C ARG A 238 17.05 4.80 -3.68
N ARG A 239 17.68 3.79 -4.24
CA ARG A 239 19.11 3.50 -4.06
C ARG A 239 19.97 4.40 -4.94
N THR A 240 19.68 4.47 -6.24
CA THR A 240 20.49 5.22 -7.21
C THR A 240 20.25 6.73 -7.15
N LYS A 241 19.01 7.15 -6.87
CA LYS A 241 18.56 8.55 -6.91
C LYS A 241 18.84 9.25 -8.24
N ASP A 242 18.92 8.48 -9.32
CA ASP A 242 19.10 9.02 -10.65
C ASP A 242 17.82 9.76 -11.09
N LYS A 243 17.98 11.02 -11.51
CA LYS A 243 16.84 11.90 -11.84
C LYS A 243 16.09 11.43 -13.08
N ALA A 244 16.79 10.95 -14.10
CA ALA A 244 16.18 10.49 -15.34
C ALA A 244 15.39 9.18 -15.09
N ASP A 245 15.92 8.30 -14.24
CA ASP A 245 15.25 7.08 -13.83
C ASP A 245 13.98 7.36 -13.01
N ILE A 246 14.04 8.34 -12.10
CA ILE A 246 12.89 8.78 -11.29
C ILE A 246 11.80 9.38 -12.19
N GLU A 247 12.16 10.24 -13.13
CA GLU A 247 11.21 10.86 -14.06
C GLU A 247 10.56 9.81 -14.95
N TRP A 248 11.36 8.92 -15.56
CA TRP A 248 10.83 7.83 -16.37
C TRP A 248 9.84 6.96 -15.59
N LEU A 249 10.19 6.54 -14.37
CA LEU A 249 9.34 5.69 -13.55
C LEU A 249 8.07 6.41 -13.11
N SER A 250 8.15 7.72 -12.83
CA SER A 250 6.98 8.55 -12.50
C SER A 250 5.98 8.58 -13.66
N ASN A 251 6.45 8.74 -14.90
CA ASN A 251 5.60 8.70 -16.09
C ASN A 251 4.92 7.34 -16.27
N VAL A 252 5.64 6.24 -16.02
CA VAL A 252 5.07 4.87 -16.04
C VAL A 252 3.99 4.71 -14.97
N PHE A 253 4.20 5.22 -13.75
CA PHE A 253 3.18 5.20 -12.70
C PHE A 253 1.95 6.02 -13.06
N ASP A 254 2.11 7.16 -13.74
CA ASP A 254 1.00 7.99 -14.18
C ASP A 254 0.18 7.31 -15.29
N GLU A 255 0.85 6.65 -16.23
CA GLU A 255 0.22 5.89 -17.32
C GLU A 255 -0.66 4.74 -16.77
N PHE A 256 -0.17 4.01 -15.76
CA PHE A 256 -0.88 2.87 -15.19
C PHE A 256 -1.70 3.18 -13.94
N SER A 257 -1.82 4.44 -13.55
CA SER A 257 -2.49 4.88 -12.31
C SER A 257 -3.92 4.37 -12.15
N GLN A 258 -4.66 4.22 -13.25
CA GLN A 258 -6.04 3.72 -13.25
C GLN A 258 -6.13 2.17 -13.16
N LYS A 259 -5.06 1.47 -13.54
CA LYS A 259 -5.01 0.00 -13.55
C LYS A 259 -4.43 -0.58 -12.25
N ILE A 260 -3.69 0.23 -11.49
CA ILE A 260 -3.05 -0.20 -10.24
C ILE A 260 -3.71 0.54 -9.07
N ASP A 261 -4.70 -0.09 -8.48
CA ASP A 261 -5.39 0.41 -7.28
C ASP A 261 -5.00 -0.45 -6.08
N ASP A 262 -3.90 -0.10 -5.44
CA ASP A 262 -3.53 -0.66 -4.15
C ASP A 262 -2.80 0.37 -3.26
N ARG A 263 -2.89 0.15 -1.95
CA ARG A 263 -2.29 1.00 -0.91
C ARG A 263 -0.77 1.16 -1.08
N TRP A 264 -0.09 0.12 -1.56
CA TRP A 264 1.36 0.13 -1.73
C TRP A 264 1.78 0.98 -2.93
N SER A 265 1.07 0.88 -4.05
CA SER A 265 1.35 1.67 -5.25
C SER A 265 1.15 3.17 -4.99
N SER A 266 0.14 3.54 -4.20
CA SER A 266 -0.03 4.93 -3.75
C SER A 266 1.17 5.41 -2.94
N ARG A 267 1.68 4.59 -2.00
CA ARG A 267 2.89 4.91 -1.23
C ARG A 267 4.12 5.04 -2.13
N GLU A 268 4.30 4.12 -3.07
CA GLU A 268 5.42 4.12 -4.03
C GLU A 268 5.42 5.40 -4.88
N ARG A 269 4.24 5.84 -5.30
CA ARG A 269 4.08 7.14 -5.98
C ARG A 269 4.48 8.33 -5.10
N ALA A 270 4.09 8.31 -3.82
CA ALA A 270 4.50 9.34 -2.87
C ALA A 270 6.03 9.36 -2.67
N ILE A 271 6.68 8.20 -2.66
CA ILE A 271 8.15 8.10 -2.60
C ILE A 271 8.79 8.74 -3.85
N LEU A 272 8.24 8.49 -5.05
CA LEU A 272 8.75 9.11 -6.28
C LEU A 272 8.58 10.65 -6.24
N TYR A 273 7.46 11.15 -5.74
CA TYR A 273 7.28 12.59 -5.53
C TYR A 273 8.29 13.17 -4.54
N LEU A 274 8.59 12.45 -3.44
CA LEU A 274 9.65 12.85 -2.51
C LEU A 274 11.02 12.92 -3.16
N LEU A 275 11.37 11.92 -3.97
CA LEU A 275 12.65 11.86 -4.70
C LEU A 275 12.75 12.95 -5.77
N SER A 276 11.61 13.39 -6.32
CA SER A 276 11.48 14.51 -7.28
C SER A 276 11.32 15.88 -6.60
N GLU A 277 11.50 15.96 -5.26
CA GLU A 277 11.31 17.18 -4.45
C GLU A 277 9.88 17.75 -4.46
N LYS A 278 8.91 17.03 -4.98
CA LYS A 278 7.46 17.36 -4.99
C LYS A 278 6.83 17.00 -3.65
N LYS A 279 7.25 17.73 -2.59
CA LYS A 279 6.88 17.41 -1.19
C LYS A 279 5.38 17.60 -0.91
N GLN A 280 4.72 18.54 -1.59
CA GLN A 280 3.30 18.80 -1.36
C GLN A 280 2.44 17.65 -1.88
N GLU A 281 2.73 17.15 -3.08
CA GLU A 281 2.05 16.02 -3.70
C GLU A 281 2.26 14.74 -2.88
N ALA A 282 3.49 14.48 -2.44
CA ALA A 282 3.79 13.37 -1.55
C ALA A 282 3.00 13.47 -0.22
N SER A 283 2.98 14.66 0.38
CA SER A 283 2.27 14.94 1.64
C SER A 283 0.76 14.68 1.51
N GLN A 284 0.13 15.02 0.39
CA GLN A 284 -1.30 14.74 0.17
C GLN A 284 -1.59 13.23 0.21
N ILE A 285 -0.76 12.43 -0.44
CA ILE A 285 -0.92 10.96 -0.45
C ILE A 285 -0.69 10.40 0.95
N TYR A 286 0.38 10.81 1.65
CA TYR A 286 0.65 10.32 3.00
C TYR A 286 -0.47 10.68 3.97
N ARG A 287 -1.05 11.89 3.90
CA ARG A 287 -2.21 12.27 4.74
C ARG A 287 -3.39 11.34 4.53
N GLN A 288 -3.70 10.97 3.29
CA GLN A 288 -4.78 10.02 3.01
C GLN A 288 -4.47 8.64 3.58
N GLN A 289 -3.24 8.14 3.43
CA GLN A 289 -2.84 6.84 3.97
C GLN A 289 -2.82 6.81 5.50
N LEU A 290 -2.44 7.93 6.14
CA LEU A 290 -2.44 8.05 7.60
C LEU A 290 -3.84 8.12 8.21
N LYS A 291 -4.88 8.44 7.42
CA LYS A 291 -6.29 8.36 7.83
C LYS A 291 -6.84 6.93 7.81
N MET A 292 -6.15 5.98 7.15
CA MET A 292 -6.56 4.58 7.11
C MET A 292 -6.37 3.90 8.47
N PRO A 293 -7.11 2.82 8.78
CA PRO A 293 -6.92 2.08 10.02
C PRO A 293 -5.50 1.52 10.17
N ASN A 294 -4.90 1.68 11.36
CA ASN A 294 -3.60 1.14 11.73
C ASN A 294 -2.46 1.46 10.74
N PRO A 295 -2.18 2.73 10.49
CA PRO A 295 -1.08 3.10 9.62
C PRO A 295 0.27 2.70 10.24
N GLU A 296 1.12 2.11 9.43
CA GLU A 296 2.43 1.61 9.82
C GLU A 296 3.41 2.76 10.14
N TYR A 297 4.39 2.50 11.01
CA TYR A 297 5.37 3.49 11.48
C TYR A 297 6.14 4.19 10.35
N TYR A 298 6.46 3.48 9.27
CA TYR A 298 7.20 4.06 8.14
C TYR A 298 6.40 5.11 7.36
N LEU A 299 5.06 5.03 7.33
CA LEU A 299 4.22 6.07 6.72
C LEU A 299 4.33 7.40 7.48
N TRP A 300 4.38 7.35 8.81
CA TRP A 300 4.60 8.53 9.65
C TRP A 300 6.00 9.13 9.44
N TYR A 301 7.01 8.28 9.31
CA TYR A 301 8.38 8.71 9.00
C TYR A 301 8.47 9.36 7.62
N GLU A 302 7.90 8.74 6.59
CA GLU A 302 7.92 9.26 5.22
C GLU A 302 7.13 10.58 5.12
N ALA A 303 5.99 10.70 5.79
CA ALA A 303 5.25 11.95 5.93
C ALA A 303 6.09 13.05 6.60
N ALA A 304 6.84 12.71 7.65
CA ALA A 304 7.76 13.65 8.30
C ALA A 304 8.87 14.16 7.36
N CYS A 305 9.28 13.37 6.37
CA CYS A 305 10.24 13.81 5.35
C CYS A 305 9.67 14.88 4.39
N CYS A 306 8.34 14.95 4.26
CA CYS A 306 7.67 15.99 3.46
C CYS A 306 7.53 17.32 4.23
N GLU A 307 7.57 17.28 5.58
CA GLU A 307 7.16 18.40 6.42
C GLU A 307 8.32 19.39 6.66
N SER A 308 8.04 20.68 6.56
CA SER A 308 8.97 21.77 6.82
C SER A 308 8.85 22.36 8.23
N ASP A 309 7.64 22.32 8.81
CA ASP A 309 7.45 22.73 10.22
C ASP A 309 8.08 21.68 11.15
N MET A 310 9.08 22.10 11.91
CA MET A 310 9.85 21.18 12.77
C MET A 310 9.01 20.63 13.93
N THR A 311 7.99 21.34 14.40
CA THR A 311 7.12 20.88 15.48
C THR A 311 6.15 19.80 14.99
N ILE A 312 5.56 19.99 13.82
CA ILE A 312 4.72 19.00 13.15
C ILE A 312 5.57 17.77 12.80
N ARG A 313 6.77 18.00 12.25
CA ARG A 313 7.72 16.94 11.91
C ARG A 313 8.10 16.10 13.14
N ALA A 314 8.38 16.75 14.27
CA ALA A 314 8.62 16.08 15.55
C ALA A 314 7.41 15.23 16.00
N GLY A 315 6.20 15.73 15.80
CA GLY A 315 4.97 15.00 16.09
C GLY A 315 4.81 13.72 15.26
N LEU A 316 5.06 13.80 13.97
CA LEU A 316 5.02 12.64 13.05
C LEU A 316 6.08 11.59 13.40
N LEU A 317 7.31 12.03 13.69
CA LEU A 317 8.42 11.15 14.11
C LEU A 317 8.16 10.53 15.49
N SER A 318 7.60 11.28 16.43
CA SER A 318 7.17 10.76 17.73
C SER A 318 6.15 9.65 17.57
N LYS A 319 5.18 9.84 16.65
CA LYS A 319 4.18 8.81 16.36
C LYS A 319 4.84 7.55 15.77
N ALA A 320 5.78 7.70 14.83
CA ALA A 320 6.53 6.58 14.27
C ALA A 320 7.29 5.79 15.35
N LEU A 321 7.98 6.49 16.26
CA LEU A 321 8.76 5.89 17.35
C LEU A 321 7.89 5.16 18.38
N THR A 322 6.65 5.61 18.61
CA THR A 322 5.73 4.98 19.57
C THR A 322 4.95 3.78 19.00
N LEU A 323 4.89 3.61 17.68
CA LEU A 323 4.16 2.52 17.02
C LEU A 323 4.98 1.24 16.86
N LYS A 324 6.32 1.34 16.84
CA LYS A 324 7.20 0.21 16.58
C LYS A 324 8.15 -0.03 17.74
N ASN A 325 8.19 -1.25 18.23
CA ASN A 325 9.03 -1.62 19.37
C ASN A 325 10.37 -2.27 18.96
N ASN A 326 10.51 -2.72 17.69
CA ASN A 326 11.76 -3.30 17.22
C ASN A 326 12.70 -2.19 16.72
N GLU A 327 13.79 -1.95 17.45
CA GLU A 327 14.79 -0.91 17.20
C GLU A 327 15.49 -1.05 15.82
N GLU A 328 15.63 -2.26 15.30
CA GLU A 328 16.29 -2.52 14.01
C GLU A 328 15.67 -1.72 12.87
N TYR A 329 14.36 -1.48 12.93
CA TYR A 329 13.63 -0.72 11.90
C TYR A 329 13.65 0.80 12.15
N LEU A 330 14.06 1.25 13.34
CA LEU A 330 13.92 2.65 13.77
C LEU A 330 15.15 3.53 13.50
N GLY A 331 16.25 2.98 13.01
CA GLY A 331 17.49 3.73 12.81
C GLY A 331 17.31 5.04 12.02
N ASN A 332 16.61 5.00 10.88
CA ASN A 332 16.34 6.20 10.08
C ASN A 332 15.40 7.19 10.79
N VAL A 333 14.42 6.68 11.55
CA VAL A 333 13.46 7.50 12.29
C VAL A 333 14.20 8.26 13.40
N ARG A 334 15.13 7.59 14.11
CA ARG A 334 15.95 8.22 15.15
C ARG A 334 16.88 9.30 14.61
N LEU A 335 17.53 9.05 13.46
CA LEU A 335 18.35 10.08 12.81
C LEU A 335 17.51 11.29 12.37
N ALA A 336 16.31 11.06 11.85
CA ALA A 336 15.42 12.15 11.48
C ALA A 336 14.90 12.91 12.71
N MET A 337 14.62 12.21 13.82
CA MET A 337 14.23 12.85 15.09
C MET A 337 15.36 13.68 15.65
N ALA A 338 16.58 13.16 15.70
CA ALA A 338 17.75 13.89 16.17
C ALA A 338 17.99 15.18 15.35
N ASP A 339 17.93 15.11 14.00
CA ASP A 339 18.03 16.30 13.14
C ASP A 339 16.94 17.32 13.44
N THR A 340 15.71 16.85 13.67
CA THR A 340 14.57 17.72 14.01
C THR A 340 14.75 18.37 15.36
N LEU A 341 15.21 17.63 16.36
CA LEU A 341 15.43 18.14 17.71
C LEU A 341 16.58 19.14 17.78
N LEU A 342 17.66 18.94 17.02
CA LEU A 342 18.73 19.93 16.89
C LEU A 342 18.21 21.26 16.31
N LYS A 343 17.33 21.20 15.33
CA LYS A 343 16.69 22.39 14.75
C LYS A 343 15.67 23.06 15.67
N LEU A 344 15.14 22.31 16.62
CA LEU A 344 14.25 22.80 17.71
C LEU A 344 15.04 23.22 18.97
N GLU A 345 16.35 23.40 18.86
CA GLU A 345 17.24 23.80 19.94
C GLU A 345 17.14 22.89 21.17
N SER A 346 16.96 21.58 20.94
CA SER A 346 16.86 20.58 22.00
C SER A 346 17.99 19.54 21.88
N PRO A 347 19.27 19.94 22.03
CA PRO A 347 20.42 19.09 21.78
C PRO A 347 20.51 17.89 22.74
N ASP A 348 20.12 18.02 24.01
CA ASP A 348 20.12 16.92 24.99
C ASP A 348 19.19 15.78 24.57
N ALA A 349 18.02 16.12 24.04
CA ALA A 349 17.08 15.13 23.53
C ALA A 349 17.59 14.50 22.22
N ALA A 350 18.22 15.28 21.34
CA ALA A 350 18.86 14.76 20.13
C ALA A 350 20.00 13.79 20.46
N ALA A 351 20.79 14.08 21.52
CA ALA A 351 21.85 13.22 22.01
C ALA A 351 21.35 11.82 22.41
N ILE A 352 20.18 11.73 23.07
CA ILE A 352 19.55 10.45 23.41
C ILE A 352 19.19 9.65 22.16
N GLU A 353 18.61 10.28 21.14
CA GLU A 353 18.26 9.59 19.89
C GLU A 353 19.50 9.05 19.14
N LEU A 354 20.56 9.86 19.08
CA LEU A 354 21.84 9.46 18.48
C LEU A 354 22.53 8.36 19.29
N GLY A 355 22.44 8.39 20.64
CA GLY A 355 22.93 7.33 21.51
C GLY A 355 22.23 5.98 21.27
N LYS A 356 20.90 5.99 21.10
CA LYS A 356 20.12 4.79 20.77
C LYS A 356 20.48 4.26 19.38
N TYR A 357 20.65 5.15 18.39
CA TYR A 357 21.10 4.76 17.06
C TYR A 357 22.50 4.12 17.11
N HIS A 358 23.44 4.73 17.84
CA HIS A 358 24.80 4.22 17.99
C HIS A 358 24.82 2.81 18.59
N LYS A 359 24.12 2.62 19.73
CA LYS A 359 23.97 1.31 20.40
C LYS A 359 23.43 0.24 19.46
N LEU A 360 22.41 0.57 18.64
CA LEU A 360 21.84 -0.35 17.67
C LEU A 360 22.88 -0.80 16.64
N TYR A 361 23.59 0.13 16.03
CA TYR A 361 24.57 -0.16 14.99
C TYR A 361 25.79 -0.88 15.53
N GLU A 362 26.25 -0.55 16.72
CA GLU A 362 27.35 -1.21 17.41
C GLU A 362 26.99 -2.67 17.75
N SER A 363 25.80 -2.92 18.31
CA SER A 363 25.35 -4.27 18.67
C SER A 363 25.23 -5.22 17.49
N HIS A 364 24.96 -4.70 16.28
CA HIS A 364 24.87 -5.48 15.04
C HIS A 364 26.13 -5.40 14.16
N GLN A 365 27.16 -4.70 14.61
CA GLN A 365 28.40 -4.45 13.83
C GLN A 365 28.11 -3.81 12.46
N TRP A 366 27.06 -3.03 12.35
CA TRP A 366 26.73 -2.29 11.13
C TRP A 366 27.55 -1.02 11.00
N LYS A 367 27.88 -0.62 9.78
CA LYS A 367 28.54 0.66 9.53
C LYS A 367 27.53 1.80 9.71
N PRO A 368 27.83 2.81 10.55
CA PRO A 368 26.99 3.99 10.68
C PRO A 368 26.84 4.73 9.36
N LYS A 369 25.67 5.32 9.14
CA LYS A 369 25.42 6.14 7.95
C LYS A 369 26.19 7.46 8.04
N VAL A 370 26.58 8.03 6.90
CA VAL A 370 27.25 9.34 6.82
C VAL A 370 26.48 10.41 7.60
N ARG A 371 25.15 10.44 7.46
CA ARG A 371 24.28 11.37 8.18
C ARG A 371 24.40 11.28 9.72
N TYR A 372 24.67 10.10 10.25
CA TYR A 372 24.92 9.96 11.69
C TYR A 372 26.14 10.77 12.13
N ASN A 373 27.25 10.65 11.41
CA ASN A 373 28.48 11.38 11.72
C ASN A 373 28.28 12.90 11.64
N GLU A 374 27.54 13.36 10.61
CA GLU A 374 27.18 14.78 10.46
C GLU A 374 26.36 15.30 11.65
N LEU A 375 25.39 14.50 12.14
CA LEU A 375 24.57 14.88 13.27
C LEU A 375 25.34 14.86 14.60
N VAL A 376 26.26 13.91 14.78
CA VAL A 376 27.17 13.89 15.94
C VAL A 376 28.05 15.13 15.94
N SER A 377 28.66 15.51 14.82
CA SER A 377 29.45 16.74 14.73
C SER A 377 28.64 18.00 15.03
N LYS A 378 27.39 18.07 14.61
CA LYS A 378 26.48 19.19 14.97
C LYS A 378 26.15 19.21 16.47
N LEU A 379 25.95 18.04 17.08
CA LEU A 379 25.69 17.90 18.50
C LEU A 379 26.91 18.39 19.33
N GLU A 380 28.11 17.94 18.94
CA GLU A 380 29.36 18.37 19.59
C GLU A 380 29.58 19.88 19.45
N ALA A 381 29.25 20.46 18.32
CA ALA A 381 29.31 21.91 18.09
C ALA A 381 28.35 22.68 19.01
N SER A 382 27.26 22.05 19.50
CA SER A 382 26.38 22.63 20.53
C SER A 382 26.84 22.37 21.96
N GLY A 383 28.04 21.80 22.15
CA GLY A 383 28.62 21.55 23.47
C GLY A 383 28.04 20.33 24.20
N VAL A 384 27.28 19.48 23.51
CA VAL A 384 26.63 18.29 24.08
C VAL A 384 27.29 17.04 23.55
N SER A 385 27.64 16.10 24.39
CA SER A 385 28.15 14.80 24.03
C SER A 385 27.02 13.79 23.79
N LEU A 386 27.38 12.65 23.18
CA LEU A 386 26.41 11.58 22.87
C LEU A 386 25.67 11.13 24.15
N GLY A 387 24.36 11.05 24.07
CA GLY A 387 23.48 10.77 25.20
C GLY A 387 23.47 9.29 25.62
N ASN A 388 23.07 9.04 26.86
CA ASN A 388 22.91 7.68 27.37
C ASN A 388 21.74 6.97 26.62
N PRO A 389 21.99 5.85 25.93
CA PRO A 389 20.95 5.13 25.17
C PRO A 389 19.88 4.48 26.06
N ASN A 390 20.09 4.36 27.34
CA ASN A 390 19.11 3.81 28.29
C ASN A 390 18.10 4.87 28.78
N ARG A 391 18.34 6.16 28.54
CA ARG A 391 17.33 7.21 28.72
C ARG A 391 16.35 7.20 27.55
N ASP A 392 15.17 7.76 27.75
CA ASP A 392 14.17 7.93 26.70
C ASP A 392 13.64 9.37 26.64
N ASN A 393 13.02 9.67 25.50
CA ASN A 393 12.35 10.94 25.23
C ASN A 393 10.81 10.79 25.28
N THR A 394 10.29 9.83 26.04
CA THR A 394 8.85 9.50 26.03
C THR A 394 7.98 10.70 26.36
N ASP A 395 8.37 11.53 27.33
CA ASP A 395 7.61 12.74 27.67
C ASP A 395 7.68 13.79 26.58
N LEU A 396 8.83 13.91 25.92
CA LEU A 396 8.98 14.77 24.75
C LEU A 396 8.11 14.30 23.59
N TYR A 397 8.06 12.97 23.33
CA TYR A 397 7.18 12.42 22.30
C TYR A 397 5.72 12.71 22.61
N ARG A 398 5.27 12.55 23.86
CA ARG A 398 3.90 12.89 24.28
C ARG A 398 3.56 14.34 23.99
N ARG A 399 4.48 15.26 24.20
CA ARG A 399 4.30 16.70 23.93
C ARG A 399 4.06 16.96 22.43
N TYR A 400 4.82 16.29 21.55
CA TYR A 400 4.70 16.50 20.10
C TYR A 400 3.60 15.67 19.43
N LEU A 401 3.15 14.57 20.03
CA LEU A 401 2.14 13.68 19.43
C LEU A 401 0.87 14.40 18.90
N PRO A 402 0.29 15.41 19.59
CA PRO A 402 -0.87 16.12 19.08
C PRO A 402 -0.64 16.79 17.72
N LYS A 403 0.59 17.25 17.44
CA LYS A 403 0.97 17.86 16.16
C LYS A 403 0.87 16.91 14.97
N SER A 404 1.00 15.60 15.19
CA SER A 404 0.77 14.60 14.14
C SER A 404 -0.69 14.62 13.62
N LEU A 405 -1.66 14.89 14.49
CA LEU A 405 -3.07 14.99 14.11
C LEU A 405 -3.35 16.29 13.34
N GLU A 406 -2.66 17.39 13.67
CA GLU A 406 -2.74 18.65 12.91
C GLU A 406 -2.34 18.44 11.45
N TYR A 407 -1.29 17.64 11.20
CA TYR A 407 -0.86 17.27 9.87
C TYR A 407 -1.90 16.40 9.14
N VAL A 408 -2.32 15.31 9.76
CA VAL A 408 -3.21 14.32 9.13
C VAL A 408 -4.56 14.92 8.77
N TYR A 409 -5.08 15.80 9.62
CA TYR A 409 -6.39 16.42 9.46
C TYR A 409 -6.29 17.94 9.15
N SER A 410 -5.22 18.33 8.45
CA SER A 410 -5.03 19.73 8.04
C SER A 410 -6.16 20.26 7.15
N ASP A 411 -6.85 19.39 6.42
CA ASP A 411 -7.99 19.69 5.55
C ASP A 411 -9.31 19.93 6.30
N LEU A 412 -9.41 19.56 7.59
CA LEU A 412 -10.60 19.88 8.38
C LEU A 412 -10.60 21.37 8.77
N PRO A 413 -11.77 22.03 8.72
CA PRO A 413 -11.90 23.41 9.16
C PRO A 413 -11.74 23.53 10.68
N PHE A 414 -11.24 24.69 11.13
CA PHE A 414 -11.32 25.07 12.53
C PHE A 414 -12.74 25.53 12.86
N GLU A 415 -13.18 25.14 14.06
CA GLU A 415 -14.43 25.58 14.65
C GLU A 415 -14.14 26.21 16.03
N HIS A 416 -14.91 27.22 16.40
CA HIS A 416 -14.88 27.78 17.75
C HIS A 416 -15.73 26.91 18.66
N ALA A 417 -15.22 26.60 19.84
CA ALA A 417 -15.94 25.91 20.89
C ALA A 417 -15.67 26.55 22.26
N VAL A 418 -16.64 26.52 23.13
CA VAL A 418 -16.49 27.00 24.52
C VAL A 418 -16.25 25.82 25.45
N VAL A 419 -15.42 26.04 26.45
CA VAL A 419 -15.25 25.12 27.59
C VAL A 419 -16.40 25.34 28.55
N ASP A 420 -17.32 24.39 28.61
CA ASP A 420 -18.51 24.46 29.47
C ASP A 420 -18.33 23.70 30.80
N ASN A 421 -17.34 22.80 30.87
CA ASN A 421 -17.04 22.05 32.08
C ASN A 421 -15.54 21.71 32.19
N VAL A 422 -14.97 21.83 33.38
CA VAL A 422 -13.62 21.41 33.73
C VAL A 422 -13.70 20.47 34.93
N ASN A 423 -13.05 19.30 34.82
CA ASN A 423 -12.98 18.31 35.89
C ASN A 423 -11.51 18.02 36.23
N GLU A 424 -11.00 18.75 37.23
CA GLU A 424 -9.60 18.65 37.69
C GLU A 424 -9.29 17.25 38.26
N SER A 425 -10.23 16.64 38.97
CA SER A 425 -10.01 15.31 39.58
C SER A 425 -9.84 14.21 38.53
N LYS A 426 -10.52 14.34 37.39
CA LYS A 426 -10.43 13.42 36.26
C LYS A 426 -9.45 13.88 35.17
N GLN A 427 -8.81 15.04 35.38
CA GLN A 427 -7.84 15.62 34.45
C GLN A 427 -8.39 15.76 33.03
N LEU A 428 -9.58 16.37 32.90
CA LEU A 428 -10.25 16.59 31.62
C LEU A 428 -11.11 17.87 31.62
N PHE A 429 -11.43 18.31 30.42
CA PHE A 429 -12.44 19.35 30.20
C PHE A 429 -13.38 18.94 29.04
N HIS A 430 -14.56 19.54 29.03
CA HIS A 430 -15.56 19.35 28.00
C HIS A 430 -15.67 20.61 27.15
N VAL A 431 -15.90 20.44 25.86
CA VAL A 431 -16.07 21.54 24.89
C VAL A 431 -17.31 21.34 24.03
N ILE A 432 -17.97 22.43 23.69
CA ILE A 432 -19.14 22.45 22.80
C ILE A 432 -19.03 23.58 21.77
N SER A 433 -19.32 23.27 20.50
CA SER A 433 -19.39 24.25 19.41
C SER A 433 -20.81 24.75 19.17
N VAL A 434 -20.93 25.86 18.41
CA VAL A 434 -22.25 26.40 17.98
C VAL A 434 -23.05 25.40 17.15
N SER A 435 -22.34 24.53 16.41
CA SER A 435 -22.96 23.45 15.61
C SER A 435 -23.47 22.28 16.46
N GLY A 436 -23.31 22.34 17.80
CA GLY A 436 -23.74 21.30 18.73
C GLY A 436 -22.79 20.11 18.82
N LYS A 437 -21.60 20.18 18.22
CA LYS A 437 -20.59 19.14 18.37
C LYS A 437 -19.96 19.25 19.76
N THR A 438 -19.87 18.13 20.48
CA THR A 438 -19.30 18.05 21.81
C THR A 438 -18.11 17.11 21.86
N SER A 439 -17.13 17.37 22.71
CA SER A 439 -15.99 16.49 22.92
C SER A 439 -15.44 16.61 24.35
N ILE A 440 -14.97 15.48 24.88
CA ILE A 440 -14.17 15.43 26.11
C ILE A 440 -12.71 15.42 25.70
N VAL A 441 -11.92 16.31 26.32
CA VAL A 441 -10.47 16.43 26.10
C VAL A 441 -9.75 16.11 27.41
N TYR A 442 -8.84 15.15 27.36
CA TYR A 442 -8.01 14.80 28.52
C TYR A 442 -6.73 15.65 28.54
N TYR A 443 -6.29 16.04 29.72
CA TYR A 443 -5.04 16.83 29.91
C TYR A 443 -3.78 16.12 29.40
N LYS A 444 -3.80 14.80 29.33
CA LYS A 444 -2.70 14.02 28.72
C LYS A 444 -2.59 14.20 27.21
N ASP A 445 -3.67 14.65 26.55
CA ASP A 445 -3.75 14.81 25.10
C ASP A 445 -3.47 16.26 24.64
N THR A 446 -3.29 17.21 25.59
CA THR A 446 -3.05 18.63 25.31
C THR A 446 -2.29 19.31 26.45
N GLU A 447 -1.52 20.34 26.13
CA GLU A 447 -0.89 21.23 27.12
C GLU A 447 -1.85 22.30 27.64
N LEU A 448 -3.01 22.48 27.02
CA LEU A 448 -3.98 23.48 27.45
C LEU A 448 -4.57 23.17 28.81
N ARG A 449 -4.69 24.21 29.62
CA ARG A 449 -5.36 24.20 30.93
C ARG A 449 -6.39 25.33 30.91
N PRO A 450 -7.51 25.13 30.21
CA PRO A 450 -8.50 26.17 30.07
C PRO A 450 -9.39 26.27 31.30
N ASN A 451 -9.98 27.45 31.49
CA ASN A 451 -11.05 27.67 32.44
C ASN A 451 -12.41 27.51 31.78
N VAL A 452 -13.44 27.24 32.56
CA VAL A 452 -14.82 27.30 32.06
C VAL A 452 -15.11 28.71 31.52
N GLY A 453 -15.66 28.78 30.32
CA GLY A 453 -15.89 30.03 29.60
C GLY A 453 -14.78 30.44 28.63
N ASP A 454 -13.63 29.74 28.63
CA ASP A 454 -12.60 29.96 27.62
C ASP A 454 -13.11 29.47 26.24
N ILE A 455 -12.82 30.25 25.20
CA ILE A 455 -13.10 29.87 23.81
C ILE A 455 -11.82 29.29 23.21
N LEU A 456 -12.00 28.15 22.56
CA LEU A 456 -10.93 27.43 21.88
C LEU A 456 -11.20 27.34 20.39
N ASN A 457 -10.13 27.40 19.60
CA ASN A 457 -10.12 27.00 18.19
C ASN A 457 -9.71 25.54 18.14
N LEU A 458 -10.50 24.71 17.49
CA LEU A 458 -10.23 23.27 17.39
C LEU A 458 -10.84 22.66 16.12
N LYS A 459 -10.41 21.47 15.78
CA LYS A 459 -11.02 20.67 14.70
C LYS A 459 -11.76 19.50 15.31
N TYR A 460 -12.90 19.13 14.74
CA TYR A 460 -13.68 17.97 15.14
C TYR A 460 -13.49 16.82 14.17
N LEU A 461 -13.02 15.68 14.69
CA LEU A 461 -12.96 14.41 13.97
C LEU A 461 -14.20 13.60 14.32
N GLN A 462 -14.97 13.23 13.29
CA GLN A 462 -16.14 12.37 13.46
C GLN A 462 -15.71 10.93 13.80
N HIS A 463 -16.33 10.35 14.77
CA HIS A 463 -16.17 8.94 15.14
C HIS A 463 -17.54 8.27 15.20
N ASN A 464 -17.68 7.17 14.45
CA ASN A 464 -18.89 6.37 14.47
C ASN A 464 -18.69 5.17 15.40
N HIS A 465 -19.55 5.05 16.40
CA HIS A 465 -19.48 3.93 17.34
C HIS A 465 -19.89 2.64 16.65
N LYS A 466 -18.98 1.65 16.59
CA LYS A 466 -19.18 0.42 15.79
C LYS A 466 -20.43 -0.39 16.17
N GLN A 467 -20.82 -0.38 17.45
CA GLN A 467 -21.95 -1.19 17.94
C GLN A 467 -23.29 -0.47 17.85
N THR A 468 -23.32 0.85 18.03
CA THR A 468 -24.57 1.61 18.13
C THR A 468 -24.85 2.48 16.90
N GLY A 469 -23.88 2.66 16.00
CA GLY A 469 -23.95 3.60 14.90
C GLY A 469 -23.98 5.09 15.33
N ALA A 470 -23.93 5.37 16.63
CA ALA A 470 -23.97 6.73 17.13
C ALA A 470 -22.75 7.54 16.69
N VAL A 471 -23.00 8.77 16.24
CA VAL A 471 -21.96 9.72 15.87
C VAL A 471 -21.47 10.43 17.13
N SER A 472 -20.16 10.40 17.35
CA SER A 472 -19.47 11.18 18.36
C SER A 472 -18.36 12.03 17.72
N TRP A 473 -17.90 13.04 18.44
CA TRP A 473 -16.88 13.95 17.93
C TRP A 473 -15.66 13.94 18.86
N ARG A 474 -14.47 13.89 18.28
CA ARG A 474 -13.22 14.04 19.00
C ARG A 474 -12.58 15.37 18.61
N ALA A 475 -12.31 16.21 19.61
CA ALA A 475 -11.56 17.45 19.41
C ALA A 475 -10.08 17.14 19.18
N ILE A 476 -9.49 17.79 18.19
CA ILE A 476 -8.08 17.70 17.81
C ILE A 476 -7.56 19.09 17.45
N ALA A 477 -6.24 19.28 17.42
CA ALA A 477 -5.59 20.53 17.01
C ALA A 477 -6.09 21.76 17.81
N LEU A 478 -6.09 21.64 19.16
CA LEU A 478 -6.64 22.67 20.03
C LEU A 478 -5.67 23.83 20.24
N SER A 479 -6.21 25.05 20.18
CA SER A 479 -5.52 26.27 20.59
C SER A 479 -6.49 27.23 21.29
N LYS A 480 -5.97 28.11 22.18
CA LYS A 480 -6.80 29.15 22.80
C LYS A 480 -7.11 30.21 21.76
N ASP A 481 -8.37 30.68 21.70
CA ASP A 481 -8.72 31.82 20.89
C ASP A 481 -8.26 33.11 21.56
N SER A 482 -7.47 33.89 20.86
CA SER A 482 -6.95 35.17 21.34
C SER A 482 -7.69 36.38 20.77
N SER A 483 -8.70 36.18 19.93
CA SER A 483 -9.42 37.26 19.26
C SER A 483 -10.40 38.01 20.17
N GLY A 484 -10.81 37.38 21.29
CA GLY A 484 -11.82 37.92 22.21
C GLY A 484 -13.25 37.86 21.70
N GLY A 485 -13.48 37.16 20.57
CA GLY A 485 -14.83 36.97 20.01
C GLY A 485 -15.70 36.05 20.85
N THR A 486 -17.00 36.28 20.89
CA THR A 486 -17.96 35.42 21.62
C THR A 486 -18.53 34.28 20.75
N TYR A 487 -18.57 34.46 19.44
CA TYR A 487 -19.03 33.51 18.40
C TYR A 487 -20.39 32.85 18.69
N GLY A 488 -21.26 33.53 19.47
CA GLY A 488 -22.52 32.94 19.91
C GLY A 488 -22.38 31.81 20.94
N LEU A 489 -21.19 31.63 21.53
CA LEU A 489 -20.85 30.62 22.53
C LEU A 489 -20.85 31.15 23.97
N LYS A 490 -20.72 32.46 24.13
CA LYS A 490 -20.66 33.18 25.38
C LYS A 490 -21.58 34.41 25.30
N LYS A 491 -22.31 34.65 26.38
CA LYS A 491 -23.15 35.82 26.53
C LYS A 491 -22.91 36.48 27.86
N GLU A 492 -22.64 37.80 27.83
CA GLU A 492 -22.61 38.64 29.02
C GLU A 492 -23.99 39.28 29.18
N MET A 493 -24.47 39.29 30.39
CA MET A 493 -25.77 39.82 30.78
C MET A 493 -25.57 40.84 31.88
N THR A 494 -26.25 41.95 31.77
CA THR A 494 -26.18 43.05 32.79
C THR A 494 -27.57 43.34 33.32
N SER A 495 -27.66 43.53 34.65
CA SER A 495 -28.92 43.85 35.33
C SER A 495 -30.05 42.86 35.07
N CYS A 496 -29.72 41.58 35.10
CA CYS A 496 -30.72 40.51 34.91
C CYS A 496 -31.26 40.01 36.25
N HIS A 497 -32.32 39.19 36.14
CA HIS A 497 -32.97 38.58 37.30
C HIS A 497 -32.49 37.15 37.51
N LEU A 498 -31.91 36.85 38.69
CA LEU A 498 -31.60 35.50 39.13
C LEU A 498 -32.70 35.03 40.09
N LYS A 499 -33.38 33.96 39.76
CA LYS A 499 -34.31 33.27 40.63
C LYS A 499 -33.62 32.03 41.20
N VAL A 500 -33.42 32.01 42.53
CA VAL A 500 -32.86 30.88 43.27
C VAL A 500 -33.96 30.00 43.81
N LEU A 501 -33.86 28.70 43.54
CA LEU A 501 -34.84 27.70 43.92
C LEU A 501 -34.19 26.54 44.67
N ARG A 502 -34.94 25.89 45.55
CA ARG A 502 -34.54 24.68 46.26
C ARG A 502 -35.12 23.45 45.58
N GLY A 503 -34.29 22.54 45.14
CA GLY A 503 -34.66 21.25 44.58
C GLY A 503 -34.30 20.08 45.47
N LYS A 504 -34.62 18.87 45.06
CA LYS A 504 -34.31 17.63 45.79
C LYS A 504 -32.81 17.43 46.05
N ASN A 505 -31.96 17.93 45.14
CA ASN A 505 -30.50 17.74 45.16
C ASN A 505 -29.74 19.01 45.56
N GLY A 506 -30.40 20.00 46.17
CA GLY A 506 -29.78 21.25 46.59
C GLY A 506 -30.34 22.49 45.91
N LEU A 507 -29.60 23.60 46.03
CA LEU A 507 -29.98 24.86 45.40
C LEU A 507 -29.63 24.86 43.92
N TYR A 508 -30.44 25.56 43.14
CA TYR A 508 -30.16 25.88 41.75
C TYR A 508 -30.85 27.19 41.37
N GLY A 509 -30.44 27.81 40.32
CA GLY A 509 -31.08 29.06 39.87
C GLY A 509 -31.23 29.16 38.36
N PHE A 510 -31.96 30.19 37.96
CA PHE A 510 -32.02 30.61 36.57
C PHE A 510 -31.85 32.12 36.49
N VAL A 511 -30.91 32.55 35.64
CA VAL A 511 -30.78 33.96 35.26
C VAL A 511 -31.64 34.17 34.01
N THR A 512 -32.43 35.20 33.98
CA THR A 512 -33.30 35.55 32.86
C THR A 512 -33.06 37.00 32.40
N GLU A 513 -32.97 37.20 31.06
CA GLU A 513 -32.87 38.46 30.40
C GLU A 513 -33.76 38.45 29.16
N GLY A 514 -34.97 39.07 29.27
CA GLY A 514 -35.99 38.96 28.22
C GLY A 514 -36.42 37.51 28.00
N CYS A 515 -36.31 37.01 26.79
CA CYS A 515 -36.59 35.60 26.43
C CYS A 515 -35.42 34.65 26.67
N PHE A 516 -34.25 35.15 27.06
CA PHE A 516 -33.06 34.33 27.33
C PHE A 516 -33.10 33.79 28.77
N SER A 517 -32.69 32.54 28.94
CA SER A 517 -32.59 31.91 30.27
C SER A 517 -31.33 31.04 30.33
N ALA A 518 -30.59 31.16 31.45
CA ALA A 518 -29.40 30.36 31.72
C ALA A 518 -29.47 29.72 33.11
N TYR A 519 -29.10 28.45 33.20
CA TYR A 519 -29.04 27.70 34.44
C TYR A 519 -27.85 28.13 35.33
N VAL A 520 -28.09 28.29 36.63
CA VAL A 520 -27.05 28.59 37.60
C VAL A 520 -26.82 27.36 38.49
N PRO A 521 -25.62 26.78 38.47
CA PRO A 521 -25.30 25.58 39.24
C PRO A 521 -25.15 25.93 40.73
N ALA A 522 -25.47 24.96 41.61
CA ALA A 522 -25.35 25.08 43.06
C ALA A 522 -23.92 25.50 43.50
N SER A 523 -22.91 25.01 42.81
CA SER A 523 -21.51 25.36 43.13
C SER A 523 -21.21 26.85 42.94
N LEU A 524 -21.79 27.49 41.94
CA LEU A 524 -21.63 28.93 41.71
C LEU A 524 -22.44 29.75 42.74
N LEU A 525 -23.66 29.29 43.07
CA LEU A 525 -24.46 29.90 44.14
C LEU A 525 -23.73 29.86 45.46
N GLY A 526 -23.19 28.71 45.84
CA GLY A 526 -22.42 28.53 47.11
C GLY A 526 -21.15 29.38 47.18
N LYS A 527 -20.41 29.49 46.05
CA LYS A 527 -19.22 30.38 45.96
C LYS A 527 -19.56 31.85 46.24
N ASN A 528 -20.78 32.27 45.91
CA ASN A 528 -21.27 33.63 46.11
C ASN A 528 -22.13 33.80 47.38
N GLY A 529 -22.01 32.86 48.34
CA GLY A 529 -22.59 32.98 49.68
C GLY A 529 -24.13 32.72 49.70
N ILE A 530 -24.70 32.21 48.64
CA ILE A 530 -26.16 31.89 48.62
C ILE A 530 -26.36 30.53 49.28
N THR A 531 -27.11 30.55 50.40
CA THR A 531 -27.50 29.36 51.19
C THR A 531 -28.97 29.00 50.99
N SER A 532 -29.40 27.90 51.60
CA SER A 532 -30.81 27.46 51.53
C SER A 532 -31.79 28.46 52.17
N GLU A 533 -31.30 29.34 53.01
CA GLU A 533 -32.12 30.41 53.67
C GLU A 533 -32.21 31.66 52.80
N SER A 534 -31.38 31.77 51.75
CA SER A 534 -31.31 32.89 50.83
C SER A 534 -32.02 32.61 49.50
N CYS A 535 -33.01 31.72 49.46
CA CYS A 535 -33.83 31.52 48.27
C CYS A 535 -34.62 32.79 47.98
N GLY A 536 -34.60 33.26 46.73
CA GLY A 536 -35.29 34.50 46.34
C GLY A 536 -34.91 35.00 44.98
N LEU A 537 -35.24 36.28 44.75
CA LEU A 537 -34.94 37.00 43.52
C LEU A 537 -33.76 37.96 43.75
N TYR A 538 -32.82 37.94 42.85
CA TYR A 538 -31.63 38.80 42.87
C TYR A 538 -31.48 39.55 41.54
N GLU A 539 -30.94 40.76 41.63
CA GLU A 539 -30.38 41.44 40.46
C GLU A 539 -28.92 41.05 40.31
N VAL A 540 -28.55 40.62 39.12
CA VAL A 540 -27.19 40.15 38.83
C VAL A 540 -26.68 40.61 37.49
N SER A 541 -25.36 40.69 37.36
CA SER A 541 -24.66 40.71 36.08
C SER A 541 -23.88 39.41 35.96
N ALA A 542 -24.03 38.71 34.88
CA ALA A 542 -23.56 37.32 34.76
C ALA A 542 -22.99 37.01 33.39
N VAL A 543 -22.11 36.02 33.38
CA VAL A 543 -21.60 35.42 32.14
C VAL A 543 -22.18 34.04 31.99
N ALA A 544 -22.84 33.79 30.88
CA ALA A 544 -23.34 32.47 30.50
C ALA A 544 -22.59 31.91 29.29
N VAL A 545 -22.38 30.61 29.25
CA VAL A 545 -21.80 29.88 28.12
C VAL A 545 -22.77 28.80 27.64
N LEU A 546 -22.65 28.46 26.35
CA LEU A 546 -23.37 27.32 25.78
C LEU A 546 -22.93 26.02 26.48
N SER A 547 -23.89 25.20 26.92
CA SER A 547 -23.63 23.95 27.64
C SER A 547 -24.39 22.75 27.09
N GLY A 548 -25.24 22.96 26.10
CA GLY A 548 -25.98 21.89 25.47
C GLY A 548 -26.77 22.35 24.25
N PHE A 549 -27.16 21.39 23.44
CA PHE A 549 -27.92 21.64 22.21
C PHE A 549 -29.37 21.11 22.35
N PRO A 550 -30.39 21.80 21.83
CA PRO A 550 -30.36 23.14 21.24
C PRO A 550 -30.32 24.24 22.30
N SER A 551 -29.37 25.07 22.39
CA SER A 551 -29.34 26.33 23.18
C SER A 551 -29.59 26.17 24.72
N LYS A 552 -28.93 25.19 25.35
CA LYS A 552 -28.85 25.13 26.82
C LYS A 552 -27.66 25.99 27.28
N TRP A 553 -27.92 26.91 28.21
CA TRP A 553 -26.94 27.87 28.72
C TRP A 553 -26.69 27.65 30.20
N ILE A 554 -25.45 27.80 30.65
CA ILE A 554 -25.05 27.72 32.04
C ILE A 554 -24.30 29.00 32.41
N VAL A 555 -24.65 29.58 33.55
CA VAL A 555 -23.91 30.70 34.12
C VAL A 555 -22.60 30.18 34.73
N VAL A 556 -21.49 30.81 34.34
CA VAL A 556 -20.14 30.41 34.77
C VAL A 556 -19.52 31.40 35.73
N ASP A 557 -19.97 32.66 35.71
CA ASP A 557 -19.48 33.68 36.60
C ASP A 557 -20.52 34.79 36.80
N PHE A 558 -20.39 35.52 37.97
CA PHE A 558 -21.09 36.76 38.21
C PHE A 558 -20.10 37.93 38.16
N LEU A 559 -20.44 38.93 37.35
CA LEU A 559 -19.56 40.08 37.09
C LEU A 559 -19.59 41.15 38.18
N ALA A 560 -20.62 41.13 39.02
CA ALA A 560 -20.80 42.07 40.14
C ALA A 560 -21.43 41.35 41.34
N PRO A 561 -21.31 41.89 42.57
CA PRO A 561 -21.99 41.38 43.75
C PRO A 561 -23.50 41.29 43.52
N LEU A 562 -24.06 40.19 44.04
CA LEU A 562 -25.51 39.87 43.94
C LEU A 562 -26.28 40.85 44.83
N ARG A 563 -27.37 41.45 44.24
CA ARG A 563 -28.27 42.32 44.97
C ARG A 563 -29.62 41.59 45.20
N PHE A 564 -29.92 41.29 46.45
CA PHE A 564 -31.18 40.66 46.83
C PHE A 564 -32.35 41.63 46.59
N LEU A 565 -33.41 41.19 45.96
CA LEU A 565 -34.59 41.97 45.65
C LEU A 565 -35.82 41.57 46.46
N SER A 566 -36.03 40.25 46.65
CA SER A 566 -37.17 39.73 47.43
C SER A 566 -37.07 38.23 47.70
#